data_83ce24ec38de89ac98b1c43855eb2ff8
#
_entry.id   83ce24ec38de89ac98b1c43855eb2ff8
#
_cell.length_a   1.000
_cell.length_b   1.000
_cell.length_c   1.000
_cell.angle_alpha   90.00
_cell.angle_beta   90.00
_cell.angle_gamma   90.00
#
_symmetry.space_group_name_H-M   'P 1'
#
loop_
_entity.id
_entity.type
_entity.pdbx_description
1 polymer ?
#
loop_
_entity_poly.entity_id
_entity_poly.type
_entity_poly.pdbx_seq_one_letter_code
_entity_poly.pdbx_strand_id
1 'polypeptide(L)'
;MGGLRTKIPWTFWTVTAGTVAIAGIPPFAGFFSKDEILWKAYQENWVYWLVGLVTAFITSFYMFRMWFMTFFGEYKGETSDSHGRRHDDHAHEHGHGGVHESPMVMLVPLMILAVLSIVGGWVGIGGRFERFLAPVFQGATEGLNEASAHTGDHLEELLMLVSVAVALLGFFFAWLLYHKKPQLPQQIADGLGNFYRTVLNKYYVDEFYAAFFIKPLLLGSTNILWKGVDQGVIDAVLDGSAAGAREVSDSVRHMQSGNLRSYAGWIAAGAAVVVVYMIWMGTR
;
A
#
# COMPACT_ATOMS: atom_id res chain seq x y z
N MET A 1 13.46 -9.70 12.29
CA MET A 1 14.10 -8.39 12.40
C MET A 1 14.60 -8.24 13.80
N GLY A 2 15.47 -7.32 14.09
CA GLY A 2 16.10 -7.08 15.40
C GLY A 2 17.54 -6.59 15.20
N GLY A 3 18.11 -5.85 16.18
CA GLY A 3 19.50 -5.44 16.18
C GLY A 3 19.94 -4.50 15.04
N LEU A 4 19.00 -3.79 14.38
CA LEU A 4 19.33 -2.93 13.24
C LEU A 4 19.92 -1.58 13.63
N ARG A 5 19.90 -1.23 14.92
CA ARG A 5 20.40 0.07 15.44
C ARG A 5 21.81 0.42 14.98
N THR A 6 22.70 -0.57 14.95
CA THR A 6 24.12 -0.37 14.60
C THR A 6 24.37 -0.43 13.11
N LYS A 7 23.50 -1.10 12.35
CA LYS A 7 23.65 -1.30 10.91
C LYS A 7 23.09 -0.14 10.08
N ILE A 8 22.02 0.51 10.57
CA ILE A 8 21.35 1.63 9.92
C ILE A 8 21.12 2.79 10.91
N PRO A 9 22.19 3.46 11.38
CA PRO A 9 22.11 4.46 12.44
C PRO A 9 21.33 5.72 12.04
N TRP A 10 21.41 6.20 10.82
CA TRP A 10 20.67 7.38 10.37
C TRP A 10 19.17 7.10 10.31
N THR A 11 18.79 5.96 9.74
CA THR A 11 17.41 5.50 9.73
C THR A 11 16.89 5.28 11.16
N PHE A 12 17.71 4.75 12.07
CA PHE A 12 17.33 4.60 13.47
C PHE A 12 16.93 5.94 14.11
N TRP A 13 17.75 6.98 13.96
CA TRP A 13 17.46 8.28 14.58
C TRP A 13 16.26 8.99 13.96
N THR A 14 16.09 8.92 12.64
CA THR A 14 14.92 9.51 11.98
C THR A 14 13.62 8.81 12.37
N VAL A 15 13.62 7.47 12.42
CA VAL A 15 12.47 6.70 12.90
C VAL A 15 12.21 6.95 14.39
N THR A 16 13.25 7.10 15.21
CA THR A 16 13.10 7.45 16.63
C THR A 16 12.40 8.77 16.80
N ALA A 17 12.83 9.82 16.07
CA ALA A 17 12.18 11.13 16.10
C ALA A 17 10.70 11.04 15.70
N GLY A 18 10.39 10.33 14.61
CA GLY A 18 9.02 10.09 14.18
C GLY A 18 8.19 9.30 15.20
N THR A 19 8.76 8.25 15.80
CA THR A 19 8.08 7.43 16.82
C THR A 19 7.70 8.25 18.05
N VAL A 20 8.63 9.07 18.56
CA VAL A 20 8.40 9.94 19.72
C VAL A 20 7.36 11.03 19.39
N ALA A 21 7.42 11.59 18.17
CA ALA A 21 6.45 12.57 17.71
C ALA A 21 5.04 11.97 17.62
N ILE A 22 4.88 10.80 17.00
CA ILE A 22 3.58 10.11 16.86
C ILE A 22 3.04 9.68 18.22
N ALA A 23 3.90 9.25 19.15
CA ALA A 23 3.50 8.94 20.53
C ALA A 23 2.93 10.16 21.28
N GLY A 24 3.25 11.39 20.85
CA GLY A 24 2.80 12.61 21.48
C GLY A 24 3.57 12.96 22.76
N ILE A 25 4.89 12.70 22.75
CA ILE A 25 5.77 13.02 23.87
C ILE A 25 6.38 14.42 23.65
N PRO A 26 6.33 15.31 24.67
CA PRO A 26 6.98 16.61 24.55
C PRO A 26 8.49 16.49 24.31
N PRO A 27 9.14 17.40 23.57
CA PRO A 27 8.65 18.63 22.95
C PRO A 27 8.29 18.49 21.46
N PHE A 28 7.98 17.29 20.98
CA PHE A 28 7.74 17.00 19.57
C PHE A 28 6.39 17.52 19.06
N ALA A 29 6.29 17.74 17.75
CA ALA A 29 5.12 18.34 17.10
C ALA A 29 3.81 17.58 17.38
N GLY A 30 3.86 16.25 17.44
CA GLY A 30 2.70 15.41 17.71
C GLY A 30 2.11 15.61 19.12
N PHE A 31 2.88 16.08 20.08
CA PHE A 31 2.36 16.47 21.39
C PHE A 31 1.39 17.63 21.27
N PHE A 32 1.80 18.74 20.66
CA PHE A 32 0.98 19.95 20.55
C PHE A 32 -0.33 19.69 19.81
N SER A 33 -0.30 18.99 18.69
CA SER A 33 -1.50 18.68 17.92
C SER A 33 -2.44 17.72 18.63
N LYS A 34 -1.90 16.69 19.29
CA LYS A 34 -2.69 15.69 19.99
C LYS A 34 -3.37 16.26 21.23
N ASP A 35 -2.67 17.11 21.96
CA ASP A 35 -3.17 17.74 23.14
C ASP A 35 -4.33 18.69 22.83
N GLU A 36 -4.18 19.53 21.81
CA GLU A 36 -5.26 20.41 21.33
C GLU A 36 -6.50 19.61 20.90
N ILE A 37 -6.32 18.49 20.15
CA ILE A 37 -7.44 17.63 19.77
C ILE A 37 -8.13 17.03 21.00
N LEU A 38 -7.38 16.55 21.98
CA LEU A 38 -7.93 15.95 23.19
C LEU A 38 -8.68 17.00 24.03
N TRP A 39 -8.14 18.23 24.12
CA TRP A 39 -8.80 19.33 24.80
C TRP A 39 -10.15 19.69 24.15
N LYS A 40 -10.19 19.87 22.84
CA LYS A 40 -11.44 20.11 22.10
C LYS A 40 -12.43 18.96 22.24
N ALA A 41 -11.96 17.72 22.18
CA ALA A 41 -12.80 16.54 22.40
C ALA A 41 -13.43 16.53 23.81
N TYR A 42 -12.68 16.96 24.84
CA TYR A 42 -13.20 17.07 26.20
C TYR A 42 -14.27 18.15 26.33
N GLN A 43 -14.08 19.30 25.68
CA GLN A 43 -15.07 20.38 25.66
C GLN A 43 -16.40 19.94 25.08
N GLU A 44 -16.39 19.12 24.05
CA GLU A 44 -17.61 18.57 23.45
C GLU A 44 -18.24 17.47 24.31
N ASN A 45 -17.45 16.43 24.67
CA ASN A 45 -17.91 15.34 25.50
C ASN A 45 -16.72 14.58 26.12
N TRP A 46 -16.77 14.34 27.43
CA TRP A 46 -15.74 13.57 28.14
C TRP A 46 -15.52 12.16 27.58
N VAL A 47 -16.53 11.55 26.92
CA VAL A 47 -16.42 10.22 26.29
C VAL A 47 -15.48 10.27 25.10
N TYR A 48 -15.54 11.32 24.28
CA TYR A 48 -14.63 11.50 23.15
C TYR A 48 -13.19 11.65 23.60
N TRP A 49 -12.98 12.41 24.67
CA TRP A 49 -11.67 12.53 25.30
C TRP A 49 -11.16 11.19 25.82
N LEU A 50 -12.00 10.38 26.48
CA LEU A 50 -11.60 9.08 27.01
C LEU A 50 -11.20 8.12 25.88
N VAL A 51 -11.99 8.07 24.80
CA VAL A 51 -11.66 7.27 23.61
C VAL A 51 -10.34 7.73 22.97
N GLY A 52 -10.15 9.05 22.87
CA GLY A 52 -8.90 9.64 22.39
C GLY A 52 -7.70 9.27 23.26
N LEU A 53 -7.87 9.30 24.58
CA LEU A 53 -6.84 8.94 25.56
C LEU A 53 -6.43 7.46 25.48
N VAL A 54 -7.42 6.56 25.39
CA VAL A 54 -7.16 5.12 25.17
C VAL A 54 -6.43 4.89 23.85
N THR A 55 -6.86 5.57 22.80
CA THR A 55 -6.19 5.51 21.48
C THR A 55 -4.77 6.04 21.56
N ALA A 56 -4.52 7.10 22.33
CA ALA A 56 -3.19 7.64 22.58
C ALA A 56 -2.27 6.63 23.28
N PHE A 57 -2.77 5.91 24.28
CA PHE A 57 -2.06 4.84 24.95
C PHE A 57 -1.67 3.72 23.97
N ILE A 58 -2.65 3.22 23.20
CA ILE A 58 -2.43 2.15 22.23
C ILE A 58 -1.42 2.60 21.17
N THR A 59 -1.53 3.84 20.70
CA THR A 59 -0.61 4.42 19.70
C THR A 59 0.82 4.46 20.21
N SER A 60 1.05 4.97 21.41
CA SER A 60 2.36 4.98 22.03
C SER A 60 2.90 3.55 22.18
N PHE A 61 2.08 2.64 22.70
CA PHE A 61 2.46 1.24 22.91
C PHE A 61 2.89 0.55 21.59
N TYR A 62 2.08 0.60 20.51
CA TYR A 62 2.42 -0.11 19.29
C TYR A 62 3.60 0.54 18.54
N MET A 63 3.76 1.85 18.61
CA MET A 63 4.90 2.53 18.00
C MET A 63 6.22 2.15 18.66
N PHE A 64 6.27 2.14 19.99
CA PHE A 64 7.46 1.69 20.72
C PHE A 64 7.67 0.18 20.64
N ARG A 65 6.61 -0.63 20.56
CA ARG A 65 6.72 -2.06 20.24
C ARG A 65 7.46 -2.27 18.91
N MET A 66 7.01 -1.60 17.85
CA MET A 66 7.65 -1.66 16.53
C MET A 66 9.12 -1.25 16.62
N TRP A 67 9.40 -0.14 17.32
CA TRP A 67 10.72 0.41 17.49
C TRP A 67 11.66 -0.56 18.22
N PHE A 68 11.23 -1.16 19.35
CA PHE A 68 12.01 -2.14 20.07
C PHE A 68 12.25 -3.41 19.25
N MET A 69 11.24 -3.93 18.58
CA MET A 69 11.36 -5.16 17.77
C MET A 69 12.24 -4.99 16.54
N THR A 70 12.36 -3.78 16.01
CA THR A 70 13.16 -3.51 14.80
C THR A 70 14.61 -3.21 15.13
N PHE A 71 14.86 -2.35 16.12
CA PHE A 71 16.18 -1.79 16.35
C PHE A 71 16.94 -2.47 17.49
N PHE A 72 16.27 -3.17 18.39
CA PHE A 72 16.88 -3.83 19.55
C PHE A 72 16.79 -5.36 19.43
N GLY A 73 17.50 -6.05 20.33
CA GLY A 73 17.62 -7.49 20.29
C GLY A 73 18.70 -7.98 19.33
N GLU A 74 18.73 -9.29 19.06
CA GLU A 74 19.68 -9.90 18.14
C GLU A 74 19.23 -9.77 16.70
N TYR A 75 20.17 -9.53 15.79
CA TYR A 75 19.91 -9.51 14.37
C TYR A 75 19.63 -10.93 13.87
N LYS A 76 18.42 -11.15 13.36
CA LYS A 76 17.93 -12.45 12.85
C LYS A 76 17.92 -12.54 11.32
N GLY A 77 18.64 -11.68 10.63
CA GLY A 77 18.82 -11.79 9.18
C GLY A 77 19.89 -12.83 8.83
N GLU A 78 19.84 -13.35 7.62
CA GLU A 78 20.89 -14.24 7.11
C GLU A 78 22.23 -13.50 7.11
N THR A 79 23.16 -13.97 7.92
CA THR A 79 24.57 -13.65 7.77
C THR A 79 25.07 -14.42 6.56
N SER A 80 25.70 -13.74 5.61
CA SER A 80 26.26 -14.32 4.37
C SER A 80 27.39 -15.34 4.58
N ASP A 81 27.45 -16.00 5.72
CA ASP A 81 28.51 -16.96 6.09
C ASP A 81 28.10 -18.43 5.94
N SER A 82 27.08 -18.75 5.16
CA SER A 82 26.87 -20.15 4.75
C SER A 82 27.63 -20.44 3.45
N HIS A 83 28.90 -20.73 3.60
CA HIS A 83 29.70 -21.45 2.59
C HIS A 83 29.00 -22.77 2.23
N GLY A 84 28.68 -22.94 0.97
CA GLY A 84 28.47 -24.24 0.36
C GLY A 84 27.08 -24.54 -0.16
N ARG A 85 26.83 -24.08 -1.39
CA ARG A 85 26.29 -24.91 -2.49
C ARG A 85 26.35 -24.11 -3.78
N ARG A 86 27.32 -24.48 -4.63
CA ARG A 86 27.30 -24.14 -6.05
C ARG A 86 26.10 -24.84 -6.68
N HIS A 87 25.22 -24.08 -7.26
CA HIS A 87 24.45 -24.49 -8.45
C HIS A 87 24.48 -23.31 -9.40
N ASP A 88 25.10 -23.55 -10.54
CA ASP A 88 25.08 -22.70 -11.71
C ASP A 88 23.64 -22.59 -12.17
N ASP A 89 23.11 -21.36 -12.23
CA ASP A 89 22.11 -20.98 -13.22
C ASP A 89 22.05 -19.46 -13.32
N HIS A 90 22.12 -18.99 -14.55
CA HIS A 90 22.12 -17.58 -14.96
C HIS A 90 20.84 -16.86 -14.51
N ALA A 91 20.89 -16.12 -13.39
CA ALA A 91 19.86 -15.17 -13.00
C ALA A 91 20.56 -13.90 -12.52
N HIS A 92 20.10 -12.79 -13.03
CA HIS A 92 20.54 -11.41 -12.81
C HIS A 92 21.00 -11.13 -11.39
N GLU A 93 22.26 -10.70 -11.25
CA GLU A 93 22.89 -10.19 -10.02
C GLU A 93 22.10 -8.98 -9.46
N HIS A 94 21.10 -9.25 -8.64
CA HIS A 94 20.72 -8.31 -7.59
C HIS A 94 21.53 -8.71 -6.36
N GLY A 95 22.62 -7.97 -6.10
CA GLY A 95 23.55 -8.21 -5.04
C GLY A 95 22.84 -8.42 -3.70
N HIS A 96 22.98 -9.61 -3.12
CA HIS A 96 22.68 -9.92 -1.73
C HIS A 96 23.74 -9.26 -0.83
N GLY A 97 23.77 -7.93 -0.84
CA GLY A 97 24.54 -7.14 0.11
C GLY A 97 23.90 -7.22 1.48
N GLY A 98 24.72 -7.39 2.53
CA GLY A 98 24.26 -7.29 3.92
C GLY A 98 23.47 -5.98 4.15
N VAL A 99 22.74 -5.92 5.26
CA VAL A 99 21.95 -4.71 5.62
C VAL A 99 22.88 -3.50 5.68
N HIS A 100 22.66 -2.54 4.81
CA HIS A 100 23.37 -1.27 4.73
C HIS A 100 22.37 -0.11 4.84
N GLU A 101 22.87 1.06 5.14
CA GLU A 101 22.08 2.28 5.22
C GLU A 101 21.42 2.61 3.87
N SER A 102 20.25 3.20 3.92
CA SER A 102 19.54 3.65 2.71
C SER A 102 20.33 4.73 1.97
N PRO A 103 20.22 4.83 0.63
CA PRO A 103 20.90 5.85 -0.14
C PRO A 103 20.49 7.27 0.30
N MET A 104 21.40 8.23 0.16
CA MET A 104 21.21 9.61 0.63
C MET A 104 19.95 10.29 0.06
N VAL A 105 19.53 9.91 -1.15
CA VAL A 105 18.28 10.40 -1.77
C VAL A 105 17.04 10.09 -0.92
N MET A 106 17.06 8.97 -0.19
CA MET A 106 15.98 8.58 0.73
C MET A 106 16.21 9.13 2.15
N LEU A 107 17.46 9.23 2.58
CA LEU A 107 17.79 9.70 3.93
C LEU A 107 17.56 11.19 4.11
N VAL A 108 17.86 12.02 3.11
CA VAL A 108 17.72 13.48 3.21
C VAL A 108 16.27 13.88 3.51
N PRO A 109 15.24 13.42 2.77
CA PRO A 109 13.85 13.69 3.12
C PRO A 109 13.48 13.23 4.53
N LEU A 110 13.95 12.05 4.97
CA LEU A 110 13.68 11.53 6.30
C LEU A 110 14.32 12.40 7.40
N MET A 111 15.54 12.91 7.19
CA MET A 111 16.18 13.83 8.12
C MET A 111 15.45 15.15 8.21
N ILE A 112 15.00 15.70 7.08
CA ILE A 112 14.19 16.94 7.06
C ILE A 112 12.90 16.72 7.83
N LEU A 113 12.18 15.62 7.59
CA LEU A 113 10.95 15.27 8.30
C LEU A 113 11.20 15.07 9.81
N ALA A 114 12.32 14.43 10.19
CA ALA A 114 12.69 14.27 11.58
C ALA A 114 12.92 15.61 12.28
N VAL A 115 13.60 16.55 11.63
CA VAL A 115 13.79 17.91 12.15
C VAL A 115 12.43 18.63 12.27
N LEU A 116 11.59 18.56 11.25
CA LEU A 116 10.26 19.16 11.27
C LEU A 116 9.37 18.54 12.34
N SER A 117 9.50 17.24 12.64
CA SER A 117 8.75 16.60 13.72
C SER A 117 9.17 17.08 15.12
N ILE A 118 10.37 17.61 15.26
CA ILE A 118 10.84 18.24 16.52
C ILE A 118 10.38 19.68 16.61
N VAL A 119 10.56 20.47 15.53
CA VAL A 119 10.40 21.93 15.56
C VAL A 119 9.00 22.37 15.13
N GLY A 120 8.33 21.59 14.28
CA GLY A 120 7.05 21.99 13.65
C GLY A 120 5.92 22.29 14.62
N GLY A 121 5.89 21.63 15.78
CA GLY A 121 4.88 21.90 16.81
C GLY A 121 4.97 23.26 17.45
N TRP A 122 6.16 23.85 17.48
CA TRP A 122 6.38 25.18 18.09
C TRP A 122 5.74 26.31 17.28
N VAL A 123 5.43 26.07 16.02
CA VAL A 123 4.68 27.03 15.18
C VAL A 123 3.26 27.25 15.73
N GLY A 124 2.66 26.24 16.38
CA GLY A 124 1.35 26.34 17.03
C GLY A 124 1.34 27.19 18.28
N ILE A 125 2.50 27.40 18.94
CA ILE A 125 2.57 28.16 20.19
C ILE A 125 2.17 29.63 19.97
N GLY A 126 1.22 30.11 20.76
CA GLY A 126 0.70 31.48 20.68
C GLY A 126 -0.33 31.72 19.58
N GLY A 127 -1.03 30.66 19.11
CA GLY A 127 -2.14 30.76 18.19
C GLY A 127 -1.76 31.25 16.77
N ARG A 128 -0.50 31.09 16.36
CA ARG A 128 -0.03 31.53 15.03
C ARG A 128 -0.66 30.69 13.93
N PHE A 129 -0.76 29.39 14.14
CA PHE A 129 -1.34 28.47 13.20
C PHE A 129 -2.85 28.68 13.05
N GLU A 130 -3.55 28.91 14.15
CA GLU A 130 -4.98 29.23 14.15
C GLU A 130 -5.26 30.54 13.41
N ARG A 131 -4.47 31.59 13.67
CA ARG A 131 -4.59 32.87 12.96
C ARG A 131 -4.31 32.75 11.46
N PHE A 132 -3.40 31.89 11.05
CA PHE A 132 -3.14 31.62 9.65
C PHE A 132 -4.32 30.94 8.96
N LEU A 133 -4.99 30.02 9.65
CA LEU A 133 -6.15 29.30 9.14
C LEU A 133 -7.48 30.04 9.30
N ALA A 134 -7.56 31.03 10.20
CA ALA A 134 -8.78 31.78 10.51
C ALA A 134 -9.55 32.27 9.28
N PRO A 135 -8.91 32.82 8.22
CA PRO A 135 -9.65 33.28 7.03
C PRO A 135 -10.43 32.18 6.31
N VAL A 136 -10.02 30.91 6.45
CA VAL A 136 -10.67 29.77 5.80
C VAL A 136 -11.80 29.21 6.66
N PHE A 137 -11.69 29.31 7.97
CA PHE A 137 -12.64 28.71 8.92
C PHE A 137 -13.52 29.72 9.66
N GLN A 138 -13.51 31.01 9.30
CA GLN A 138 -14.27 32.08 9.97
C GLN A 138 -15.76 31.81 10.12
N GLY A 139 -16.36 31.04 9.21
CA GLY A 139 -17.78 30.66 9.32
C GLY A 139 -18.09 29.49 10.25
N ALA A 140 -17.07 28.70 10.64
CA ALA A 140 -17.26 27.53 11.49
C ALA A 140 -16.88 27.78 12.97
N THR A 141 -16.17 28.87 13.26
CA THR A 141 -15.60 29.17 14.61
C THR A 141 -16.37 30.21 15.41
N GLU A 142 -17.33 30.93 14.83
CA GLU A 142 -18.09 31.97 15.56
C GLU A 142 -18.91 31.41 16.74
N GLY A 143 -19.29 30.11 16.69
CA GLY A 143 -20.00 29.45 17.81
C GLY A 143 -19.11 28.82 18.88
N LEU A 144 -17.80 28.64 18.62
CA LEU A 144 -16.87 27.94 19.51
C LEU A 144 -16.05 28.89 20.41
N ASN A 145 -15.88 30.14 20.00
CA ASN A 145 -15.03 31.10 20.70
C ASN A 145 -15.67 31.69 21.98
N GLU A 146 -17.00 31.68 22.11
CA GLU A 146 -17.68 32.22 23.30
C GLU A 146 -17.68 31.23 24.49
N ALA A 147 -17.53 29.92 24.23
CA ALA A 147 -17.51 28.91 25.30
C ALA A 147 -16.13 28.74 25.97
N SER A 148 -15.06 29.22 25.32
CA SER A 148 -13.67 28.92 25.73
C SER A 148 -13.05 29.94 26.67
N ALA A 149 -13.72 31.06 26.97
CA ALA A 149 -13.05 32.23 27.54
C ALA A 149 -12.80 32.22 29.07
N HIS A 150 -13.40 31.33 29.86
CA HIS A 150 -13.33 31.55 31.32
C HIS A 150 -13.28 30.32 32.26
N THR A 151 -13.04 29.08 31.83
CA THR A 151 -13.13 28.00 32.83
C THR A 151 -12.04 26.94 32.73
N GLY A 152 -10.77 27.29 32.42
CA GLY A 152 -9.99 26.11 32.24
C GLY A 152 -8.48 26.05 32.28
N ASP A 153 -7.75 27.09 32.56
CA ASP A 153 -6.28 27.01 32.53
C ASP A 153 -5.73 25.82 33.34
N HIS A 154 -6.22 25.63 34.57
CA HIS A 154 -5.77 24.51 35.41
C HIS A 154 -6.29 23.15 34.97
N LEU A 155 -7.51 23.06 34.40
CA LEU A 155 -8.06 21.81 33.92
C LEU A 155 -7.38 21.37 32.62
N GLU A 156 -7.11 22.30 31.71
CA GLU A 156 -6.38 22.07 30.49
C GLU A 156 -4.98 21.54 30.79
N GLU A 157 -4.23 22.21 31.68
CA GLU A 157 -2.90 21.73 32.10
C GLU A 157 -2.95 20.34 32.75
N LEU A 158 -3.98 20.05 33.55
CA LEU A 158 -4.15 18.75 34.18
C LEU A 158 -4.42 17.65 33.13
N LEU A 159 -5.32 17.91 32.17
CA LEU A 159 -5.63 16.95 31.09
C LEU A 159 -4.43 16.74 30.17
N MET A 160 -3.64 17.77 29.90
CA MET A 160 -2.36 17.71 29.20
C MET A 160 -1.37 16.81 29.94
N LEU A 161 -1.21 16.98 31.25
CA LEU A 161 -0.35 16.10 32.05
C LEU A 161 -0.82 14.65 32.03
N VAL A 162 -2.14 14.41 32.05
CA VAL A 162 -2.71 13.06 31.94
C VAL A 162 -2.40 12.47 30.58
N SER A 163 -2.52 13.23 29.49
CA SER A 163 -2.21 12.73 28.14
C SER A 163 -0.74 12.33 27.99
N VAL A 164 0.18 13.14 28.53
CA VAL A 164 1.61 12.83 28.59
C VAL A 164 1.88 11.59 29.43
N ALA A 165 1.29 11.50 30.63
CA ALA A 165 1.45 10.34 31.49
C ALA A 165 0.99 9.05 30.81
N VAL A 166 -0.12 9.09 30.09
CA VAL A 166 -0.65 7.95 29.34
C VAL A 166 0.27 7.56 28.16
N ALA A 167 0.84 8.54 27.45
CA ALA A 167 1.82 8.26 26.40
C ALA A 167 3.10 7.61 26.98
N LEU A 168 3.60 8.08 28.12
CA LEU A 168 4.73 7.49 28.83
C LEU A 168 4.42 6.09 29.37
N LEU A 169 3.21 5.85 29.85
CA LEU A 169 2.77 4.50 30.24
C LEU A 169 2.79 3.54 29.04
N GLY A 170 2.33 3.97 27.86
CA GLY A 170 2.43 3.18 26.63
C GLY A 170 3.87 2.80 26.28
N PHE A 171 4.80 3.77 26.37
CA PHE A 171 6.24 3.51 26.23
C PHE A 171 6.75 2.51 27.29
N PHE A 172 6.40 2.72 28.55
CA PHE A 172 6.85 1.87 29.65
C PHE A 172 6.38 0.41 29.48
N PHE A 173 5.13 0.19 29.10
CA PHE A 173 4.61 -1.15 28.82
C PHE A 173 5.32 -1.79 27.62
N ALA A 174 5.56 -1.03 26.55
CA ALA A 174 6.30 -1.52 25.39
C ALA A 174 7.74 -1.92 25.80
N TRP A 175 8.42 -1.10 26.58
CA TRP A 175 9.75 -1.39 27.08
C TRP A 175 9.78 -2.64 27.98
N LEU A 176 8.82 -2.75 28.89
CA LEU A 176 8.73 -3.88 29.80
C LEU A 176 8.52 -5.20 29.05
N LEU A 177 7.58 -5.22 28.10
CA LEU A 177 7.21 -6.44 27.36
C LEU A 177 8.24 -6.83 26.29
N TYR A 178 8.78 -5.88 25.56
CA TYR A 178 9.61 -6.19 24.39
C TYR A 178 11.11 -6.03 24.62
N HIS A 179 11.53 -5.34 25.68
CA HIS A 179 12.94 -5.18 26.01
C HIS A 179 13.34 -5.97 27.27
N LYS A 180 12.61 -5.83 28.37
CA LYS A 180 12.94 -6.51 29.64
C LYS A 180 12.48 -7.97 29.70
N LYS A 181 11.26 -8.27 29.23
CA LYS A 181 10.66 -9.59 29.35
C LYS A 181 10.08 -10.08 28.01
N PRO A 182 10.92 -10.40 27.02
CA PRO A 182 10.47 -10.76 25.66
C PRO A 182 9.64 -12.05 25.58
N GLN A 183 9.60 -12.84 26.68
CA GLN A 183 8.78 -14.06 26.76
C GLN A 183 7.31 -13.78 27.13
N LEU A 184 7.02 -12.65 27.81
CA LEU A 184 5.68 -12.32 28.26
C LEU A 184 4.64 -12.16 27.12
N PRO A 185 4.95 -11.49 26.00
CA PRO A 185 4.01 -11.39 24.90
C PRO A 185 3.54 -12.75 24.37
N GLN A 186 4.43 -13.74 24.31
CA GLN A 186 4.09 -15.09 23.87
C GLN A 186 3.18 -15.79 24.88
N GLN A 187 3.48 -15.68 26.17
CA GLN A 187 2.65 -16.27 27.23
C GLN A 187 1.23 -15.66 27.24
N ILE A 188 1.12 -14.34 27.02
CA ILE A 188 -0.18 -13.66 26.89
C ILE A 188 -0.94 -14.15 25.66
N ALA A 189 -0.25 -14.31 24.51
CA ALA A 189 -0.83 -14.81 23.28
C ALA A 189 -1.37 -16.24 23.45
N ASP A 190 -0.59 -17.09 24.09
CA ASP A 190 -0.96 -18.48 24.39
C ASP A 190 -2.17 -18.56 25.36
N GLY A 191 -2.23 -17.65 26.35
CA GLY A 191 -3.34 -17.54 27.28
C GLY A 191 -4.63 -17.03 26.64
N LEU A 192 -4.55 -16.15 25.64
CA LEU A 192 -5.71 -15.61 24.92
C LEU A 192 -6.26 -16.56 23.84
N GLY A 193 -5.49 -17.55 23.42
CA GLY A 193 -5.92 -18.63 22.54
C GLY A 193 -6.68 -18.20 21.28
N ASN A 194 -7.95 -18.52 21.20
CA ASN A 194 -8.78 -18.23 20.01
C ASN A 194 -9.01 -16.73 19.79
N PHE A 195 -9.12 -15.93 20.86
CA PHE A 195 -9.25 -14.48 20.72
C PHE A 195 -8.02 -13.86 20.05
N TYR A 196 -6.83 -14.27 20.48
CA TYR A 196 -5.58 -13.83 19.83
C TYR A 196 -5.56 -14.22 18.35
N ARG A 197 -6.00 -15.45 17.98
CA ARG A 197 -6.05 -15.87 16.57
C ARG A 197 -7.02 -15.03 15.74
N THR A 198 -8.17 -14.68 16.29
CA THR A 198 -9.14 -13.82 15.60
C THR A 198 -8.56 -12.44 15.32
N VAL A 199 -7.91 -11.84 16.32
CA VAL A 199 -7.23 -10.53 16.15
C VAL A 199 -6.04 -10.62 15.19
N LEU A 200 -5.24 -11.69 15.28
CA LEU A 200 -4.10 -11.95 14.40
C LEU A 200 -4.53 -12.07 12.93
N ASN A 201 -5.65 -12.75 12.68
CA ASN A 201 -6.24 -12.88 11.34
C ASN A 201 -7.15 -11.69 10.97
N LYS A 202 -6.96 -10.53 11.63
CA LYS A 202 -7.68 -9.27 11.31
C LYS A 202 -9.20 -9.46 11.26
N TYR A 203 -9.74 -10.22 12.21
CA TYR A 203 -11.16 -10.57 12.31
C TYR A 203 -11.72 -11.29 11.08
N TYR A 204 -10.86 -11.90 10.27
CA TYR A 204 -11.20 -12.59 9.00
C TYR A 204 -11.87 -11.67 7.97
N VAL A 205 -11.64 -10.36 8.05
CA VAL A 205 -12.22 -9.38 7.13
C VAL A 205 -11.62 -9.56 5.73
N ASP A 206 -10.31 -9.79 5.64
CA ASP A 206 -9.62 -9.98 4.35
C ASP A 206 -10.14 -11.26 3.65
N GLU A 207 -10.35 -12.35 4.41
CA GLU A 207 -10.89 -13.60 3.90
C GLU A 207 -12.33 -13.45 3.41
N PHE A 208 -13.14 -12.69 4.15
CA PHE A 208 -14.51 -12.38 3.75
C PHE A 208 -14.53 -11.61 2.42
N TYR A 209 -13.75 -10.55 2.30
CA TYR A 209 -13.64 -9.79 1.05
C TYR A 209 -13.08 -10.65 -0.10
N ALA A 210 -12.08 -11.47 0.18
CA ALA A 210 -11.54 -12.39 -0.80
C ALA A 210 -12.58 -13.40 -1.31
N ALA A 211 -13.40 -13.95 -0.41
CA ALA A 211 -14.41 -14.96 -0.76
C ALA A 211 -15.60 -14.38 -1.52
N PHE A 212 -16.12 -13.22 -1.05
CA PHE A 212 -17.37 -12.65 -1.58
C PHE A 212 -17.18 -11.69 -2.76
N PHE A 213 -16.06 -11.00 -2.84
CA PHE A 213 -15.82 -9.99 -3.87
C PHE A 213 -14.70 -10.36 -4.83
N ILE A 214 -13.50 -10.69 -4.30
CA ILE A 214 -12.33 -10.85 -5.14
C ILE A 214 -12.40 -12.13 -5.97
N LYS A 215 -12.68 -13.28 -5.34
CA LYS A 215 -12.75 -14.57 -6.05
C LYS A 215 -13.86 -14.62 -7.09
N PRO A 216 -15.11 -14.23 -6.82
CA PRO A 216 -16.15 -14.20 -7.84
C PRO A 216 -15.82 -13.26 -9.01
N LEU A 217 -15.25 -12.08 -8.72
CA LEU A 217 -14.85 -11.13 -9.75
C LEU A 217 -13.72 -11.69 -10.62
N LEU A 218 -12.70 -12.29 -10.03
CA LEU A 218 -11.60 -12.94 -10.75
C LEU A 218 -12.09 -14.11 -11.59
N LEU A 219 -12.93 -14.99 -11.02
CA LEU A 219 -13.49 -16.12 -11.74
C LEU A 219 -14.38 -15.67 -12.91
N GLY A 220 -15.21 -14.66 -12.68
CA GLY A 220 -16.04 -14.05 -13.72
C GLY A 220 -15.20 -13.44 -14.83
N SER A 221 -14.21 -12.62 -14.47
CA SER A 221 -13.30 -12.02 -15.44
C SER A 221 -12.52 -13.09 -16.25
N THR A 222 -12.00 -14.09 -15.57
CA THR A 222 -11.22 -15.14 -16.24
C THR A 222 -12.08 -16.03 -17.13
N ASN A 223 -13.25 -16.46 -16.67
CA ASN A 223 -14.04 -17.44 -17.42
C ASN A 223 -14.97 -16.79 -18.44
N ILE A 224 -15.55 -15.64 -18.14
CA ILE A 224 -16.50 -14.97 -19.01
C ILE A 224 -15.77 -14.04 -19.98
N LEU A 225 -14.97 -13.10 -19.45
CA LEU A 225 -14.34 -12.09 -20.30
C LEU A 225 -13.15 -12.67 -21.09
N TRP A 226 -12.20 -13.28 -20.42
CA TRP A 226 -11.01 -13.76 -21.09
C TRP A 226 -11.28 -15.03 -21.92
N LYS A 227 -11.76 -16.14 -21.30
CA LYS A 227 -11.99 -17.39 -22.05
C LYS A 227 -13.22 -17.34 -22.96
N GLY A 228 -14.30 -16.69 -22.50
CA GLY A 228 -15.55 -16.64 -23.27
C GLY A 228 -15.49 -15.59 -24.38
N VAL A 229 -15.21 -14.35 -24.06
CA VAL A 229 -15.25 -13.26 -25.03
C VAL A 229 -13.94 -13.14 -25.81
N ASP A 230 -12.81 -13.06 -25.13
CA ASP A 230 -11.53 -12.80 -25.78
C ASP A 230 -11.09 -14.02 -26.62
N GLN A 231 -10.87 -15.15 -25.99
CA GLN A 231 -10.45 -16.37 -26.71
C GLN A 231 -11.58 -17.01 -27.54
N GLY A 232 -12.80 -17.08 -26.99
CA GLY A 232 -13.92 -17.78 -27.63
C GLY A 232 -14.58 -17.02 -28.77
N VAL A 233 -14.55 -15.70 -28.77
CA VAL A 233 -15.17 -14.87 -29.83
C VAL A 233 -14.13 -14.10 -30.61
N ILE A 234 -13.31 -13.27 -29.98
CA ILE A 234 -12.41 -12.36 -30.68
C ILE A 234 -11.31 -13.16 -31.40
N ASP A 235 -10.57 -13.97 -30.66
CA ASP A 235 -9.49 -14.78 -31.23
C ASP A 235 -10.05 -15.81 -32.23
N ALA A 236 -11.17 -16.48 -31.94
CA ALA A 236 -11.80 -17.42 -32.82
C ALA A 236 -12.24 -16.81 -34.16
N VAL A 237 -12.76 -15.58 -34.15
CA VAL A 237 -13.12 -14.85 -35.40
C VAL A 237 -11.88 -14.48 -36.20
N LEU A 238 -10.84 -13.98 -35.51
CA LEU A 238 -9.57 -13.61 -36.17
C LEU A 238 -8.88 -14.83 -36.78
N ASP A 239 -8.70 -15.89 -35.99
CA ASP A 239 -8.07 -17.12 -36.42
C ASP A 239 -8.89 -17.85 -37.49
N GLY A 240 -10.22 -17.88 -37.33
CA GLY A 240 -11.15 -18.42 -38.34
C GLY A 240 -11.08 -17.67 -39.67
N SER A 241 -11.01 -16.34 -39.64
CA SER A 241 -10.85 -15.51 -40.84
C SER A 241 -9.50 -15.78 -41.53
N ALA A 242 -8.43 -15.92 -40.76
CA ALA A 242 -7.09 -16.24 -41.26
C ALA A 242 -7.04 -17.65 -41.84
N ALA A 243 -7.67 -18.63 -41.19
CA ALA A 243 -7.79 -20.00 -41.69
C ALA A 243 -8.57 -20.03 -43.02
N GLY A 244 -9.72 -19.37 -43.10
CA GLY A 244 -10.50 -19.25 -44.33
C GLY A 244 -9.72 -18.57 -45.45
N ALA A 245 -8.97 -17.53 -45.18
CA ALA A 245 -8.09 -16.91 -46.18
C ALA A 245 -6.99 -17.85 -46.66
N ARG A 246 -6.43 -18.70 -45.81
CA ARG A 246 -5.45 -19.76 -46.19
C ARG A 246 -6.09 -20.81 -47.10
N GLU A 247 -7.28 -21.33 -46.75
CA GLU A 247 -8.00 -22.31 -47.58
C GLU A 247 -8.31 -21.77 -48.98
N VAL A 248 -8.79 -20.50 -49.05
CA VAL A 248 -9.01 -19.83 -50.35
C VAL A 248 -7.70 -19.68 -51.11
N SER A 249 -6.62 -19.27 -50.43
CA SER A 249 -5.28 -19.14 -51.03
C SER A 249 -4.78 -20.46 -51.58
N ASP A 250 -4.91 -21.57 -50.83
CA ASP A 250 -4.50 -22.90 -51.26
C ASP A 250 -5.34 -23.39 -52.45
N SER A 251 -6.63 -23.16 -52.44
CA SER A 251 -7.52 -23.49 -53.56
C SER A 251 -7.13 -22.73 -54.83
N VAL A 252 -6.87 -21.41 -54.70
CA VAL A 252 -6.40 -20.60 -55.83
C VAL A 252 -5.01 -21.05 -56.31
N ARG A 253 -4.13 -21.46 -55.39
CA ARG A 253 -2.79 -21.97 -55.70
C ARG A 253 -2.85 -23.25 -56.52
N HIS A 254 -3.81 -24.15 -56.31
CA HIS A 254 -4.02 -25.34 -57.12
C HIS A 254 -4.38 -25.05 -58.58
N MET A 255 -4.91 -23.85 -58.90
CA MET A 255 -5.11 -23.41 -60.28
C MET A 255 -3.79 -23.17 -61.02
N GLN A 256 -2.71 -22.94 -60.27
CA GLN A 256 -1.35 -22.82 -60.82
C GLN A 256 -0.70 -24.20 -60.96
N SER A 257 -1.15 -24.94 -61.96
CA SER A 257 -0.65 -26.33 -62.25
C SER A 257 0.78 -26.41 -62.86
N GLY A 258 1.41 -25.26 -63.13
CA GLY A 258 2.70 -25.20 -63.81
C GLY A 258 2.65 -25.67 -65.25
N ASN A 259 1.51 -26.16 -65.75
CA ASN A 259 1.35 -26.67 -67.11
C ASN A 259 0.88 -25.52 -68.03
N LEU A 260 1.77 -25.16 -68.99
CA LEU A 260 1.52 -24.10 -69.95
C LEU A 260 0.23 -24.29 -70.74
N ARG A 261 -0.11 -25.56 -71.07
CA ARG A 261 -1.34 -25.89 -71.81
C ARG A 261 -2.60 -25.57 -71.02
N SER A 262 -2.58 -25.75 -69.69
CA SER A 262 -3.70 -25.40 -68.83
C SER A 262 -3.93 -23.90 -68.82
N TYR A 263 -2.89 -23.08 -68.71
CA TYR A 263 -3.02 -21.60 -68.76
C TYR A 263 -3.53 -21.13 -70.12
N ALA A 264 -3.02 -21.71 -71.26
CA ALA A 264 -3.52 -21.40 -72.56
C ALA A 264 -5.01 -21.74 -72.69
N GLY A 265 -5.46 -22.89 -72.13
CA GLY A 265 -6.86 -23.29 -72.09
C GLY A 265 -7.76 -22.29 -71.31
N TRP A 266 -7.29 -21.85 -70.18
CA TRP A 266 -8.04 -20.83 -69.38
C TRP A 266 -8.11 -19.51 -70.11
N ILE A 267 -7.05 -19.05 -70.78
CA ILE A 267 -7.06 -17.82 -71.58
C ILE A 267 -8.02 -17.96 -72.76
N ALA A 268 -8.00 -19.08 -73.46
CA ALA A 268 -8.93 -19.31 -74.55
C ALA A 268 -10.40 -19.37 -74.08
N ALA A 269 -10.67 -20.04 -72.98
CA ALA A 269 -12.01 -20.05 -72.36
C ALA A 269 -12.50 -18.67 -71.97
N GLY A 270 -11.67 -17.85 -71.32
CA GLY A 270 -11.98 -16.48 -70.98
C GLY A 270 -12.26 -15.62 -72.21
N ALA A 271 -11.44 -15.74 -73.26
CA ALA A 271 -11.65 -15.02 -74.50
C ALA A 271 -12.98 -15.45 -75.19
N ALA A 272 -13.29 -16.77 -75.21
CA ALA A 272 -14.54 -17.27 -75.73
C ALA A 272 -15.76 -16.71 -74.97
N VAL A 273 -15.74 -16.61 -73.63
CA VAL A 273 -16.79 -16.01 -72.79
C VAL A 273 -17.00 -14.53 -73.15
N VAL A 274 -15.90 -13.79 -73.34
CA VAL A 274 -16.00 -12.36 -73.71
C VAL A 274 -16.60 -12.21 -75.10
N VAL A 275 -16.21 -13.02 -76.07
CA VAL A 275 -16.77 -13.03 -77.45
C VAL A 275 -18.28 -13.35 -77.41
N VAL A 276 -18.67 -14.41 -76.69
CA VAL A 276 -20.09 -14.77 -76.52
C VAL A 276 -20.89 -13.63 -75.85
N TYR A 277 -20.34 -12.99 -74.84
CA TYR A 277 -20.95 -11.86 -74.20
C TYR A 277 -21.12 -10.66 -75.15
N MET A 278 -20.12 -10.33 -75.95
CA MET A 278 -20.19 -9.27 -76.96
C MET A 278 -21.21 -9.56 -78.03
N ILE A 279 -21.32 -10.81 -78.52
CA ILE A 279 -22.32 -11.24 -79.47
C ILE A 279 -23.73 -11.07 -78.84
N TRP A 280 -23.90 -11.54 -77.64
CA TRP A 280 -25.19 -11.40 -76.91
C TRP A 280 -25.61 -9.96 -76.71
N MET A 281 -24.66 -9.08 -76.37
CA MET A 281 -24.95 -7.63 -76.26
C MET A 281 -25.20 -6.98 -77.63
N GLY A 282 -24.53 -7.43 -78.68
CA GLY A 282 -24.71 -6.87 -80.03
C GLY A 282 -25.98 -7.35 -80.75
N THR A 283 -26.65 -8.37 -80.22
CA THR A 283 -27.93 -8.89 -80.73
C THR A 283 -29.14 -8.36 -80.00
N ARG A 284 -28.93 -7.50 -78.98
CA ARG A 284 -29.97 -6.72 -78.33
C ARG A 284 -30.00 -5.28 -78.87
#